data_6cff2dc65ed0031a727189321365d0b4
#
_entry.id   6cff2dc65ed0031a727189321365d0b4
#
_cell.length_a   1.000
_cell.length_b   1.000
_cell.length_c   1.000
_cell.angle_alpha   90.00
_cell.angle_beta   90.00
_cell.angle_gamma   90.00
#
_symmetry.space_group_name_H-M   'P 1'
#
loop_
_entity.id
_entity.type
_entity.pdbx_description
1 polymer ?
#
loop_
_entity_poly.entity_id
_entity_poly.type
_entity_poly.pdbx_seq_one_letter_code
_entity_poly.pdbx_strand_id
1 'polypeptide(L)'
;SYLIFGFAFAGFLLYSLLYNFIPKRKHYDFIIIHGAGLLNGERVTPLLKRRIDKAVQAFKKSKNPNVKLIASGGKGIDEKISEAHAILNYLMEETDVPRGAILLEEESKYGLVGSEMCIRDRSKTTYENLLFSKKIGESLVSNPTFLFVTNDYHVFRTSTYAKKIGLKGDGLGCSTASYYLPSAFIREYIALCVKMKWMFAGFYLLLLIAVIFS
;
A
#
# COMPACT_ATOMS: atom_id res chain seq x y z
N SER A 1 -22.19 -17.46 -14.24
CA SER A 1 -20.80 -16.98 -13.98
C SER A 1 -20.73 -15.52 -13.51
N TYR A 2 -21.49 -14.60 -14.09
CA TYR A 2 -21.47 -13.16 -13.70
C TYR A 2 -21.84 -12.91 -12.24
N LEU A 3 -22.78 -13.68 -11.68
CA LEU A 3 -23.19 -13.54 -10.28
C LEU A 3 -22.03 -13.78 -9.30
N ILE A 4 -21.17 -14.76 -9.56
CA ILE A 4 -20.03 -15.07 -8.69
C ILE A 4 -19.04 -13.92 -8.64
N PHE A 5 -18.71 -13.36 -9.83
CA PHE A 5 -17.83 -12.19 -9.89
C PHE A 5 -18.47 -10.95 -9.25
N GLY A 6 -19.80 -10.78 -9.43
CA GLY A 6 -20.55 -9.71 -8.80
C GLY A 6 -20.55 -9.81 -7.26
N PHE A 7 -20.83 -10.99 -6.71
CA PHE A 7 -20.77 -11.22 -5.26
C PHE A 7 -19.36 -11.05 -4.69
N ALA A 8 -18.33 -11.55 -5.40
CA ALA A 8 -16.95 -11.38 -5.00
C ALA A 8 -16.55 -9.88 -5.00
N PHE A 9 -17.00 -9.11 -5.99
CA PHE A 9 -16.78 -7.67 -6.04
C PHE A 9 -17.50 -6.93 -4.90
N ALA A 10 -18.76 -7.26 -4.65
CA ALA A 10 -19.51 -6.69 -3.53
C ALA A 10 -18.86 -7.00 -2.18
N GLY A 11 -18.40 -8.23 -1.97
CA GLY A 11 -17.66 -8.63 -0.79
C GLY A 11 -16.34 -7.87 -0.64
N PHE A 12 -15.61 -7.68 -1.73
CA PHE A 12 -14.37 -6.89 -1.75
C PHE A 12 -14.63 -5.41 -1.39
N LEU A 13 -15.68 -4.80 -1.96
CA LEU A 13 -16.07 -3.42 -1.63
C LEU A 13 -16.47 -3.30 -0.16
N LEU A 14 -17.35 -4.18 0.31
CA LEU A 14 -17.80 -4.19 1.70
C LEU A 14 -16.62 -4.34 2.67
N TYR A 15 -15.72 -5.28 2.41
CA TYR A 15 -14.52 -5.45 3.21
C TYR A 15 -13.64 -4.19 3.21
N SER A 16 -13.41 -3.58 2.02
CA SER A 16 -12.58 -2.39 1.89
C SER A 16 -13.16 -1.19 2.65
N LEU A 17 -14.50 -1.06 2.66
CA LEU A 17 -15.20 -0.04 3.44
C LEU A 17 -15.10 -0.32 4.93
N LEU A 18 -15.43 -1.53 5.37
CA LEU A 18 -15.42 -1.92 6.78
C LEU A 18 -14.03 -1.86 7.40
N TYR A 19 -12.98 -2.16 6.61
CA TYR A 19 -11.60 -2.12 7.10
C TYR A 19 -11.19 -0.74 7.64
N ASN A 20 -11.73 0.33 7.06
CA ASN A 20 -11.44 1.69 7.50
C ASN A 20 -12.06 2.01 8.89
N PHE A 21 -13.12 1.29 9.29
CA PHE A 21 -13.77 1.43 10.60
C PHE A 21 -13.11 0.59 11.70
N ILE A 22 -12.24 -0.36 11.35
CA ILE A 22 -11.54 -1.18 12.34
C ILE A 22 -10.62 -0.28 13.17
N PRO A 23 -10.74 -0.30 14.52
CA PRO A 23 -9.87 0.47 15.38
C PRO A 23 -8.41 0.08 15.16
N LYS A 24 -7.56 1.07 14.92
CA LYS A 24 -6.12 0.87 14.76
C LYS A 24 -5.44 0.92 16.13
N ARG A 25 -4.31 0.26 16.26
CA ARG A 25 -3.47 0.36 17.47
C ARG A 25 -3.11 1.82 17.72
N LYS A 26 -2.85 2.17 18.97
CA LYS A 26 -2.45 3.53 19.35
C LYS A 26 -0.94 3.68 19.54
N HIS A 27 -0.21 2.60 19.42
CA HIS A 27 1.23 2.54 19.62
C HIS A 27 1.87 1.81 18.45
N TYR A 28 2.71 2.53 17.73
CA TYR A 28 3.53 2.03 16.63
C TYR A 28 4.96 2.53 16.81
N ASP A 29 5.93 1.73 16.37
CA ASP A 29 7.33 2.14 16.35
C ASP A 29 7.65 2.88 15.05
N PHE A 30 7.02 2.47 13.96
CA PHE A 30 7.23 3.06 12.64
C PHE A 30 5.92 3.32 11.90
N ILE A 31 5.88 4.44 11.17
CA ILE A 31 4.80 4.78 10.25
C ILE A 31 5.39 4.83 8.83
N ILE A 32 4.98 3.91 7.97
CA ILE A 32 5.44 3.80 6.59
C ILE A 32 4.54 4.66 5.69
N ILE A 33 5.13 5.56 4.93
CA ILE A 33 4.45 6.37 3.91
C ILE A 33 4.75 5.75 2.55
N HIS A 34 3.77 5.12 1.94
CA HIS A 34 3.92 4.54 0.61
C HIS A 34 3.91 5.60 -0.48
N GLY A 35 4.84 5.49 -1.43
CA GLY A 35 4.87 6.29 -2.65
C GLY A 35 3.61 6.13 -3.52
N ALA A 36 3.32 7.11 -4.36
CA ALA A 36 2.15 7.16 -5.24
C ALA A 36 2.42 7.85 -6.59
N GLY A 37 3.67 7.86 -7.02
CA GLY A 37 4.13 8.56 -8.20
C GLY A 37 4.36 10.05 -7.97
N LEU A 38 5.23 10.64 -8.80
CA LEU A 38 5.59 12.05 -8.75
C LEU A 38 5.01 12.81 -9.95
N LEU A 39 4.71 14.07 -9.75
CA LEU A 39 4.35 14.99 -10.82
C LEU A 39 5.62 15.59 -11.42
N ASN A 40 5.76 15.50 -12.75
CA ASN A 40 6.96 15.97 -13.48
C ASN A 40 8.29 15.37 -12.95
N GLY A 41 8.20 14.18 -12.29
CA GLY A 41 9.36 13.48 -11.77
C GLY A 41 9.97 14.03 -10.48
N GLU A 42 9.43 15.10 -9.90
CA GLU A 42 10.01 15.78 -8.73
C GLU A 42 8.98 16.15 -7.66
N ARG A 43 7.77 16.50 -8.07
CA ARG A 43 6.78 17.08 -7.16
C ARG A 43 5.83 16.03 -6.60
N VAL A 44 5.46 16.19 -5.35
CA VAL A 44 4.44 15.37 -4.69
C VAL A 44 3.09 15.53 -5.38
N THR A 45 2.51 14.41 -5.82
CA THR A 45 1.14 14.40 -6.38
C THR A 45 0.10 14.67 -5.30
N PRO A 46 -1.11 15.17 -5.64
CA PRO A 46 -2.20 15.32 -4.67
C PRO A 46 -2.54 14.03 -3.93
N LEU A 47 -2.34 12.89 -4.58
CA LEU A 47 -2.56 11.57 -4.00
C LEU A 47 -1.51 11.26 -2.94
N LEU A 48 -0.23 11.51 -3.24
CA LEU A 48 0.88 11.32 -2.32
C LEU A 48 0.80 12.31 -1.14
N LYS A 49 0.45 13.57 -1.40
CA LYS A 49 0.21 14.58 -0.36
C LYS A 49 -0.78 14.08 0.70
N ARG A 50 -1.92 13.54 0.29
CA ARG A 50 -2.92 13.00 1.24
C ARG A 50 -2.38 11.86 2.09
N ARG A 51 -1.49 11.02 1.55
CA ARG A 51 -0.81 9.97 2.33
C ARG A 51 0.13 10.58 3.37
N ILE A 52 0.92 11.56 2.97
CA ILE A 52 1.85 12.26 3.86
C ILE A 52 1.08 12.95 4.98
N ASP A 53 0.06 13.73 4.66
CA ASP A 53 -0.77 14.44 5.65
C ASP A 53 -1.43 13.46 6.64
N LYS A 54 -1.91 12.31 6.13
CA LYS A 54 -2.49 11.26 6.98
C LYS A 54 -1.46 10.61 7.90
N ALA A 55 -0.25 10.40 7.42
CA ALA A 55 0.86 9.86 8.21
C ALA A 55 1.31 10.86 9.28
N VAL A 56 1.40 12.14 8.95
CA VAL A 56 1.72 13.21 9.92
C VAL A 56 0.65 13.31 11.00
N GLN A 57 -0.64 13.19 10.64
CA GLN A 57 -1.70 13.12 11.65
C GLN A 57 -1.55 11.91 12.58
N ALA A 58 -1.18 10.75 12.04
CA ALA A 58 -0.95 9.55 12.83
C ALA A 58 0.29 9.70 13.72
N PHE A 59 1.35 10.32 13.20
CA PHE A 59 2.57 10.65 13.94
C PHE A 59 2.27 11.55 15.15
N LYS A 60 1.56 12.66 14.94
CA LYS A 60 1.17 13.61 16.01
C LYS A 60 0.21 12.98 17.04
N LYS A 61 -0.58 11.97 16.65
CA LYS A 61 -1.50 11.24 17.54
C LYS A 61 -0.89 10.01 18.19
N SER A 62 0.34 9.64 17.84
CA SER A 62 1.00 8.47 18.38
C SER A 62 1.24 8.63 19.88
N LYS A 63 1.04 7.54 20.63
CA LYS A 63 1.41 7.46 22.04
C LYS A 63 2.86 7.08 22.26
N ASN A 64 3.57 6.71 21.20
CA ASN A 64 5.00 6.42 21.26
C ASN A 64 5.80 7.69 20.96
N PRO A 65 6.55 8.26 21.92
CA PRO A 65 7.35 9.46 21.70
C PRO A 65 8.53 9.24 20.74
N ASN A 66 8.94 7.99 20.57
CA ASN A 66 10.06 7.60 19.70
C ASN A 66 9.60 7.09 18.33
N VAL A 67 8.33 7.30 17.97
CA VAL A 67 7.82 6.87 16.66
C VAL A 67 8.59 7.56 15.54
N LYS A 68 8.90 6.80 14.48
CA LYS A 68 9.58 7.34 13.29
C LYS A 68 8.73 7.15 12.04
N LEU A 69 8.88 8.07 11.10
CA LEU A 69 8.32 7.98 9.76
C LEU A 69 9.33 7.28 8.84
N ILE A 70 8.87 6.35 8.02
CA ILE A 70 9.65 5.75 6.93
C ILE A 70 9.04 6.25 5.62
N ALA A 71 9.77 7.12 4.93
CA ALA A 71 9.42 7.53 3.56
C ALA A 71 9.86 6.40 2.61
N SER A 72 8.91 5.73 1.99
CA SER A 72 9.15 4.54 1.18
C SER A 72 8.70 4.74 -0.25
N GLY A 73 9.61 4.54 -1.17
CA GLY A 73 9.36 4.62 -2.60
C GLY A 73 10.65 4.84 -3.39
N GLY A 74 10.87 3.98 -4.37
CA GLY A 74 12.02 4.06 -5.26
C GLY A 74 11.90 5.20 -6.27
N LYS A 75 12.83 5.24 -7.20
CA LYS A 75 12.84 6.18 -8.33
C LYS A 75 12.25 5.48 -9.56
N GLY A 76 11.18 6.01 -10.11
CA GLY A 76 10.63 5.59 -11.40
C GLY A 76 11.54 5.95 -12.59
N ILE A 77 11.27 5.36 -13.76
CA ILE A 77 12.08 5.60 -14.98
C ILE A 77 12.02 7.07 -15.38
N ASP A 78 10.85 7.69 -15.27
CA ASP A 78 10.60 9.08 -15.67
C ASP A 78 10.74 10.08 -14.50
N GLU A 79 11.23 9.62 -13.34
CA GLU A 79 11.39 10.44 -12.16
C GLU A 79 12.83 10.95 -12.03
N LYS A 80 12.98 12.20 -11.61
CA LYS A 80 14.28 12.83 -11.38
C LYS A 80 14.85 12.48 -10.01
N ILE A 81 13.97 12.37 -9.01
CA ILE A 81 14.28 11.97 -7.63
C ILE A 81 13.45 10.75 -7.24
N SER A 82 13.82 10.06 -6.16
CA SER A 82 12.98 8.99 -5.61
C SER A 82 11.73 9.54 -4.93
N GLU A 83 10.67 8.74 -4.90
CA GLU A 83 9.46 9.11 -4.15
C GLU A 83 9.78 9.33 -2.66
N ALA A 84 10.69 8.54 -2.08
CA ALA A 84 11.14 8.71 -0.70
C ALA A 84 11.79 10.08 -0.46
N HIS A 85 12.62 10.57 -1.40
CA HIS A 85 13.19 11.93 -1.34
C HIS A 85 12.12 13.00 -1.49
N ALA A 86 11.18 12.84 -2.41
CA ALA A 86 10.09 13.80 -2.56
C ALA A 86 9.23 13.89 -1.29
N ILE A 87 8.97 12.73 -0.64
CA ILE A 87 8.27 12.70 0.67
C ILE A 87 9.09 13.42 1.73
N LEU A 88 10.41 13.19 1.80
CA LEU A 88 11.29 13.88 2.74
C LEU A 88 11.25 15.40 2.55
N ASN A 89 11.45 15.87 1.32
CA ASN A 89 11.43 17.30 1.01
C ASN A 89 10.10 17.93 1.45
N TYR A 90 8.99 17.30 1.09
CA TYR A 90 7.66 17.77 1.51
C TYR A 90 7.50 17.82 3.04
N LEU A 91 7.95 16.78 3.76
CA LEU A 91 7.89 16.75 5.22
C LEU A 91 8.71 17.88 5.85
N MET A 92 9.88 18.18 5.29
CA MET A 92 10.76 19.23 5.80
C MET A 92 10.27 20.65 5.47
N GLU A 93 9.63 20.85 4.33
CA GLU A 93 9.15 22.16 3.88
C GLU A 93 7.77 22.50 4.45
N GLU A 94 6.88 21.52 4.56
CA GLU A 94 5.46 21.75 4.81
C GLU A 94 4.99 21.26 6.19
N THR A 95 5.88 20.65 7.01
CA THR A 95 5.47 20.09 8.30
C THR A 95 6.50 20.32 9.41
N ASP A 96 6.05 20.23 10.67
CA ASP A 96 6.90 20.37 11.87
C ASP A 96 7.56 19.04 12.29
N VAL A 97 7.59 18.03 11.42
CA VAL A 97 8.20 16.73 11.76
C VAL A 97 9.73 16.89 11.80
N PRO A 98 10.37 16.55 12.92
CA PRO A 98 11.81 16.71 13.03
C PRO A 98 12.55 15.75 12.09
N ARG A 99 13.61 16.22 11.41
CA ARG A 99 14.40 15.41 10.47
C ARG A 99 14.89 14.09 11.08
N GLY A 100 15.25 14.08 12.35
CA GLY A 100 15.69 12.87 13.06
C GLY A 100 14.63 11.79 13.25
N ALA A 101 13.33 12.12 13.04
CA ALA A 101 12.24 11.18 13.07
C ALA A 101 11.91 10.59 11.68
N ILE A 102 12.62 10.99 10.62
CA ILE A 102 12.36 10.56 9.24
C ILE A 102 13.46 9.63 8.75
N LEU A 103 13.08 8.43 8.32
CA LEU A 103 13.95 7.45 7.69
C LEU A 103 13.59 7.35 6.19
N LEU A 104 14.59 7.14 5.35
CA LEU A 104 14.41 6.96 3.92
C LEU A 104 14.52 5.48 3.54
N GLU A 105 13.59 4.99 2.75
CA GLU A 105 13.65 3.69 2.10
C GLU A 105 13.63 3.90 0.59
N GLU A 106 14.77 3.68 -0.06
CA GLU A 106 14.99 3.88 -1.48
C GLU A 106 15.41 2.59 -2.21
N GLU A 107 15.61 1.50 -1.47
CA GLU A 107 16.11 0.23 -2.03
C GLU A 107 15.04 -0.52 -2.84
N SER A 108 13.78 -0.11 -2.78
CA SER A 108 12.73 -0.64 -3.66
C SER A 108 12.94 -0.25 -5.13
N LYS A 109 14.20 -0.04 -5.48
CA LYS A 109 14.66 0.29 -6.81
C LYS A 109 14.62 -0.89 -7.76
N TYR A 110 14.26 -0.55 -8.96
CA TYR A 110 14.43 -1.29 -10.18
C TYR A 110 13.54 -2.52 -10.32
N GLY A 111 12.36 -2.27 -10.84
CA GLY A 111 11.91 -3.14 -11.89
C GLY A 111 13.10 -3.30 -12.86
N LEU A 112 13.65 -4.50 -12.92
CA LEU A 112 14.64 -4.84 -13.91
C LEU A 112 14.17 -4.34 -15.28
N VAL A 113 15.03 -3.59 -15.94
CA VAL A 113 14.91 -3.23 -17.33
C VAL A 113 14.73 -4.52 -18.12
N GLY A 114 13.54 -4.77 -18.63
CA GLY A 114 13.23 -5.95 -19.42
C GLY A 114 11.72 -6.10 -19.58
N SER A 115 11.21 -5.47 -20.64
CA SER A 115 9.99 -5.80 -21.38
C SER A 115 9.06 -6.86 -20.78
N GLU A 116 8.12 -6.42 -20.02
CA GLU A 116 6.73 -6.90 -19.88
C GLU A 116 6.06 -6.11 -18.77
N MET A 117 5.83 -4.87 -19.09
CA MET A 117 5.19 -3.88 -18.24
C MET A 117 3.69 -4.11 -18.28
N CYS A 118 3.03 -4.27 -17.16
CA CYS A 118 1.85 -3.49 -16.84
C CYS A 118 1.23 -3.77 -15.47
N ILE A 119 0.82 -4.94 -15.12
CA ILE A 119 0.02 -5.18 -13.90
C ILE A 119 0.85 -5.87 -12.82
N ARG A 120 1.89 -6.57 -13.20
CA ARG A 120 2.78 -7.33 -12.32
C ARG A 120 3.76 -6.45 -11.53
N ASP A 121 4.20 -5.34 -12.10
CA ASP A 121 5.28 -4.52 -11.51
C ASP A 121 4.80 -3.66 -10.34
N ARG A 122 3.57 -3.14 -10.38
CA ARG A 122 3.01 -2.40 -9.24
C ARG A 122 2.81 -3.27 -8.00
N SER A 123 2.58 -4.57 -8.16
CA SER A 123 2.46 -5.47 -7.03
C SER A 123 3.80 -5.82 -6.40
N LYS A 124 4.87 -5.87 -7.20
CA LYS A 124 6.23 -6.09 -6.71
C LYS A 124 6.74 -4.89 -5.93
N THR A 125 6.59 -3.69 -6.46
CA THR A 125 7.02 -2.45 -5.78
C THR A 125 6.36 -2.26 -4.42
N THR A 126 5.04 -2.50 -4.27
CA THR A 126 4.37 -2.41 -2.96
C THR A 126 4.89 -3.46 -1.98
N TYR A 127 5.17 -4.67 -2.46
CA TYR A 127 5.74 -5.74 -1.66
C TYR A 127 7.16 -5.38 -1.19
N GLU A 128 7.99 -4.89 -2.08
CA GLU A 128 9.37 -4.48 -1.83
C GLU A 128 9.43 -3.30 -0.85
N ASN A 129 8.61 -2.28 -1.04
CA ASN A 129 8.51 -1.15 -0.13
C ASN A 129 8.23 -1.60 1.31
N LEU A 130 7.27 -2.52 1.49
CA LEU A 130 6.99 -3.08 2.82
C LEU A 130 8.14 -3.93 3.35
N LEU A 131 8.77 -4.74 2.50
CA LEU A 131 9.85 -5.63 2.90
C LEU A 131 11.09 -4.84 3.34
N PHE A 132 11.49 -3.83 2.57
CA PHE A 132 12.64 -2.99 2.91
C PHE A 132 12.36 -2.08 4.11
N SER A 133 11.16 -1.49 4.19
CA SER A 133 10.75 -0.74 5.38
C SER A 133 10.75 -1.62 6.64
N LYS A 134 10.33 -2.89 6.52
CA LYS A 134 10.41 -3.86 7.62
C LYS A 134 11.85 -4.10 8.04
N LYS A 135 12.77 -4.33 7.10
CA LYS A 135 14.20 -4.51 7.39
C LYS A 135 14.80 -3.32 8.13
N ILE A 136 14.47 -2.08 7.69
CA ILE A 136 14.91 -0.86 8.38
C ILE A 136 14.38 -0.83 9.82
N GLY A 137 13.10 -1.14 10.03
CA GLY A 137 12.52 -1.17 11.37
C GLY A 137 13.16 -2.24 12.27
N GLU A 138 13.38 -3.45 11.73
CA GLU A 138 13.99 -4.58 12.46
C GLU A 138 15.48 -4.34 12.81
N SER A 139 16.18 -3.51 12.03
CA SER A 139 17.56 -3.11 12.37
C SER A 139 17.65 -2.12 13.53
N LEU A 140 16.56 -1.41 13.83
CA LEU A 140 16.51 -0.37 14.85
C LEU A 140 15.80 -0.81 16.14
N VAL A 141 14.80 -1.67 16.02
CA VAL A 141 13.96 -2.12 17.13
C VAL A 141 13.71 -3.62 17.02
N SER A 142 13.88 -4.35 18.09
CA SER A 142 13.49 -5.76 18.15
C SER A 142 11.98 -5.91 18.08
N ASN A 143 11.50 -6.65 17.06
CA ASN A 143 10.09 -6.96 16.89
C ASN A 143 9.18 -5.73 16.74
N PRO A 144 9.48 -4.83 15.78
CA PRO A 144 8.81 -3.54 15.65
C PRO A 144 7.37 -3.67 15.19
N THR A 145 6.56 -2.68 15.55
CA THR A 145 5.18 -2.52 15.10
C THR A 145 5.06 -1.39 14.09
N PHE A 146 4.30 -1.62 13.03
CA PHE A 146 4.20 -0.70 11.91
C PHE A 146 2.77 -0.20 11.67
N LEU A 147 2.66 1.05 11.25
CA LEU A 147 1.47 1.59 10.61
C LEU A 147 1.83 1.95 9.17
N PHE A 148 1.23 1.30 8.18
CA PHE A 148 1.49 1.66 6.79
C PHE A 148 0.34 2.48 6.22
N VAL A 149 0.68 3.65 5.67
CA VAL A 149 -0.28 4.62 5.15
C VAL A 149 -0.34 4.53 3.63
N THR A 150 -1.54 4.31 3.11
CA THR A 150 -1.82 4.24 1.67
C THR A 150 -3.25 4.71 1.39
N ASN A 151 -3.71 4.69 0.14
CA ASN A 151 -5.08 5.08 -0.19
C ASN A 151 -6.09 4.00 0.20
N ASP A 152 -7.32 4.41 0.53
CA ASP A 152 -8.40 3.52 0.99
C ASP A 152 -8.59 2.29 0.10
N TYR A 153 -8.66 2.47 -1.21
CA TYR A 153 -8.82 1.38 -2.17
C TYR A 153 -7.64 0.41 -2.21
N HIS A 154 -6.45 0.83 -1.77
CA HIS A 154 -5.21 0.07 -1.83
C HIS A 154 -4.84 -0.65 -0.51
N VAL A 155 -5.47 -0.28 0.60
CA VAL A 155 -5.17 -0.81 1.93
C VAL A 155 -5.29 -2.34 1.98
N PHE A 156 -6.33 -2.90 1.36
CA PHE A 156 -6.55 -4.35 1.34
C PHE A 156 -5.35 -5.10 0.74
N ARG A 157 -4.89 -4.68 -0.45
CA ARG A 157 -3.74 -5.31 -1.11
C ARG A 157 -2.46 -5.15 -0.31
N THR A 158 -2.21 -3.94 0.21
CA THR A 158 -1.05 -3.65 1.05
C THR A 158 -1.04 -4.50 2.32
N SER A 159 -2.19 -4.64 2.99
CA SER A 159 -2.35 -5.50 4.18
C SER A 159 -2.09 -6.98 3.87
N THR A 160 -2.51 -7.44 2.68
CA THR A 160 -2.23 -8.82 2.24
C THR A 160 -0.72 -9.06 2.09
N TYR A 161 0.02 -8.10 1.54
CA TYR A 161 1.47 -8.19 1.44
C TYR A 161 2.16 -8.06 2.79
N ALA A 162 1.72 -7.15 3.65
CA ALA A 162 2.22 -7.02 5.02
C ALA A 162 2.10 -8.35 5.78
N LYS A 163 0.94 -9.02 5.69
CA LYS A 163 0.74 -10.34 6.28
C LYS A 163 1.67 -11.40 5.68
N LYS A 164 1.86 -11.39 4.35
CA LYS A 164 2.72 -12.37 3.66
C LYS A 164 4.19 -12.27 4.11
N ILE A 165 4.69 -11.07 4.40
CA ILE A 165 6.07 -10.87 4.88
C ILE A 165 6.18 -10.92 6.41
N GLY A 166 5.11 -11.21 7.12
CA GLY A 166 5.09 -11.25 8.59
C GLY A 166 5.34 -9.86 9.22
N LEU A 167 4.93 -8.78 8.56
CA LEU A 167 5.00 -7.44 9.12
C LEU A 167 3.90 -7.26 10.17
N LYS A 168 4.27 -6.95 11.40
CA LYS A 168 3.34 -6.70 12.49
C LYS A 168 2.84 -5.27 12.44
N GLY A 169 1.60 -5.06 12.03
CA GLY A 169 1.10 -3.70 11.91
C GLY A 169 -0.29 -3.62 11.30
N ASP A 170 -0.74 -2.40 11.16
CA ASP A 170 -2.07 -2.06 10.65
C ASP A 170 -1.95 -1.16 9.42
N GLY A 171 -2.91 -1.28 8.50
CA GLY A 171 -3.05 -0.37 7.37
C GLY A 171 -3.92 0.83 7.73
N LEU A 172 -3.52 2.00 7.32
CA LEU A 172 -4.28 3.22 7.45
C LEU A 172 -4.56 3.80 6.07
N GLY A 173 -5.85 3.85 5.71
CA GLY A 173 -6.31 4.45 4.46
C GLY A 173 -6.34 5.97 4.54
N CYS A 174 -6.00 6.63 3.45
CA CYS A 174 -6.30 8.04 3.24
C CYS A 174 -7.32 8.20 2.10
N SER A 175 -8.17 9.22 2.23
CA SER A 175 -9.22 9.48 1.26
C SER A 175 -8.66 9.78 -0.14
N THR A 176 -9.35 9.27 -1.14
CA THR A 176 -9.06 9.50 -2.55
C THR A 176 -10.18 10.35 -3.15
N ALA A 177 -9.89 11.12 -4.19
CA ALA A 177 -10.91 11.89 -4.88
C ALA A 177 -12.01 10.95 -5.41
N SER A 178 -13.28 11.31 -5.18
CA SER A 178 -14.45 10.45 -5.46
C SER A 178 -14.55 10.01 -6.92
N TYR A 179 -14.16 10.88 -7.87
CA TYR A 179 -14.16 10.55 -9.29
C TYR A 179 -13.16 9.45 -9.66
N TYR A 180 -12.11 9.28 -8.87
CA TYR A 180 -11.08 8.26 -9.13
C TYR A 180 -11.40 6.91 -8.47
N LEU A 181 -12.22 6.89 -7.43
CA LEU A 181 -12.52 5.69 -6.63
C LEU A 181 -13.07 4.52 -7.47
N PRO A 182 -14.07 4.71 -8.38
CA PRO A 182 -14.63 3.57 -9.11
C PRO A 182 -13.58 2.83 -9.95
N SER A 183 -12.77 3.58 -10.71
CA SER A 183 -11.72 3.00 -11.54
C SER A 183 -10.61 2.34 -10.70
N ALA A 184 -10.28 2.94 -9.55
CA ALA A 184 -9.30 2.40 -8.63
C ALA A 184 -9.76 1.07 -8.00
N PHE A 185 -11.01 0.98 -7.53
CA PHE A 185 -11.56 -0.26 -6.97
C PHE A 185 -11.68 -1.37 -8.02
N ILE A 186 -12.11 -1.06 -9.24
CA ILE A 186 -12.17 -2.04 -10.34
C ILE A 186 -10.77 -2.59 -10.62
N ARG A 187 -9.76 -1.74 -10.70
CA ARG A 187 -8.37 -2.15 -10.91
C ARG A 187 -7.86 -3.06 -9.78
N GLU A 188 -8.13 -2.72 -8.53
CA GLU A 188 -7.75 -3.54 -7.39
C GLU A 188 -8.46 -4.90 -7.39
N TYR A 189 -9.74 -4.91 -7.77
CA TYR A 189 -10.52 -6.13 -7.90
C TYR A 189 -9.99 -7.03 -9.03
N ILE A 190 -9.67 -6.48 -10.19
CA ILE A 190 -9.05 -7.22 -11.29
C ILE A 190 -7.73 -7.84 -10.83
N ALA A 191 -6.88 -7.08 -10.13
CA ALA A 191 -5.63 -7.59 -9.57
C ALA A 191 -5.85 -8.74 -8.57
N LEU A 192 -6.91 -8.69 -7.78
CA LEU A 192 -7.33 -9.77 -6.88
C LEU A 192 -7.78 -11.01 -7.66
N CYS A 193 -8.63 -10.85 -8.67
CA CYS A 193 -9.09 -11.94 -9.53
C CYS A 193 -7.92 -12.65 -10.23
N VAL A 194 -6.97 -11.89 -10.78
CA VAL A 194 -5.77 -12.46 -11.41
C VAL A 194 -4.94 -13.27 -10.40
N LYS A 195 -4.80 -12.78 -9.17
CA LYS A 195 -4.09 -13.50 -8.10
C LYS A 195 -4.81 -14.79 -7.70
N MET A 196 -6.14 -14.79 -7.72
CA MET A 196 -7.00 -15.92 -7.34
C MET A 196 -7.45 -16.78 -8.54
N LYS A 197 -6.86 -16.61 -9.71
CA LYS A 197 -7.30 -17.27 -10.97
C LYS A 197 -7.40 -18.79 -10.84
N TRP A 198 -6.50 -19.44 -10.15
CA TRP A 198 -6.52 -20.89 -9.98
C TRP A 198 -7.64 -21.36 -9.05
N MET A 199 -8.01 -20.55 -8.06
CA MET A 199 -9.17 -20.83 -7.21
C MET A 199 -10.45 -20.73 -8.02
N PHE A 200 -10.61 -19.70 -8.85
CA PHE A 200 -11.77 -19.59 -9.76
C PHE A 200 -11.80 -20.73 -10.77
N ALA A 201 -10.66 -21.09 -11.37
CA ALA A 201 -10.57 -22.21 -12.31
C ALA A 201 -10.99 -23.53 -11.66
N GLY A 202 -10.52 -23.83 -10.45
CA GLY A 202 -10.93 -25.01 -9.69
C GLY A 202 -12.41 -25.03 -9.37
N PHE A 203 -12.98 -23.91 -8.96
CA PHE A 203 -14.42 -23.77 -8.72
C PHE A 203 -15.26 -24.04 -9.99
N TYR A 204 -14.86 -23.47 -11.13
CA TYR A 204 -15.55 -23.72 -12.41
C TYR A 204 -15.42 -25.17 -12.87
N LEU A 205 -14.26 -25.79 -12.64
CA LEU A 205 -14.06 -27.21 -12.94
C LEU A 205 -15.02 -28.09 -12.10
N LEU A 206 -15.15 -27.81 -10.82
CA LEU A 206 -16.09 -28.52 -9.95
C LEU A 206 -17.56 -28.36 -10.39
N LEU A 207 -17.95 -27.13 -10.79
CA LEU A 207 -19.29 -26.90 -11.35
C LEU A 207 -19.52 -27.67 -12.66
N LEU A 208 -18.53 -27.72 -13.53
CA LEU A 208 -18.60 -28.48 -14.77
C LEU A 208 -18.79 -29.95 -14.50
N ILE A 209 -18.02 -30.52 -13.58
CA ILE A 209 -18.15 -31.92 -13.16
C ILE A 209 -19.56 -32.19 -12.59
N ALA A 210 -20.05 -31.31 -11.70
CA ALA A 210 -21.39 -31.44 -11.14
C ALA A 210 -22.48 -31.45 -12.20
N VAL A 211 -22.37 -30.65 -13.25
CA VAL A 211 -23.34 -30.60 -14.38
C VAL A 211 -23.25 -31.85 -15.26
N ILE A 212 -22.04 -32.43 -15.45
CA ILE A 212 -21.88 -33.63 -16.30
C ILE A 212 -22.43 -34.88 -15.59
N PHE A 213 -22.38 -34.94 -14.26
CA PHE A 213 -22.82 -36.09 -13.47
C PHE A 213 -24.23 -35.92 -12.87
N SER A 214 -24.91 -34.81 -13.13
CA SER A 214 -26.32 -34.56 -12.83
C SER A 214 -27.21 -34.99 -13.96
#